data_ee1b6d0ee50185b8a4ffaf527b0005f3
#
_entry.id   ee1b6d0ee50185b8a4ffaf527b0005f3
#
_cell.length_a   1.000
_cell.length_b   1.000
_cell.length_c   1.000
_cell.angle_alpha   90.00
_cell.angle_beta   90.00
_cell.angle_gamma   90.00
#
_symmetry.space_group_name_H-M   'P 1'
#
loop_
_entity.id
_entity.type
_entity.pdbx_description
1 polymer ?
#
loop_
_entity_poly.entity_id
_entity_poly.type
_entity_poly.pdbx_seq_one_letter_code
_entity_poly.pdbx_strand_id
1 'polypeptide(L)'
;MLTGAVLSPATPLLHPAVTGRAAVVPELRAACARAVTQLLTGEPDTVVVIGPAAATGQWNPFGRLDPSVFAPGLPATGHRSLPPALGLGALLLDQAGYAGRRRLQAVGHDEPVSACVRLGRRLSETGTRSALLVMGDGSARRTLKAPGYLDERASAFDAEVERAVRAGDLGALQWLDQRLAHDLMATGRPAWQVLSGAWPGQGNDAEVLYCDAPFGVGYLVAYLRPSAASTPHR
;
A
#
# COMPACT_ATOMS: atom_id res chain seq x y z
N MET A 1 -2.87 18.61 6.20
CA MET A 1 -3.99 18.32 5.27
C MET A 1 -3.57 17.20 4.32
N LEU A 2 -4.39 16.17 4.17
CA LEU A 2 -4.12 15.06 3.25
C LEU A 2 -4.36 15.50 1.81
N THR A 3 -3.38 15.33 0.91
CA THR A 3 -3.47 15.73 -0.50
C THR A 3 -3.87 14.59 -1.42
N GLY A 4 -3.68 13.35 -1.00
CA GLY A 4 -4.04 12.15 -1.73
C GLY A 4 -3.47 10.90 -1.09
N ALA A 5 -3.88 9.74 -1.61
CA ALA A 5 -3.29 8.46 -1.25
C ALA A 5 -3.16 7.55 -2.47
N VAL A 6 -2.19 6.64 -2.41
CA VAL A 6 -2.02 5.55 -3.37
C VAL A 6 -2.05 4.24 -2.61
N LEU A 7 -2.84 3.28 -3.09
CA LEU A 7 -2.68 1.87 -2.75
C LEU A 7 -1.76 1.25 -3.80
N SER A 8 -0.78 0.48 -3.34
CA SER A 8 0.18 -0.22 -4.19
C SER A 8 0.52 -1.58 -3.59
N PRO A 9 0.71 -2.61 -4.40
CA PRO A 9 1.21 -3.88 -3.92
C PRO A 9 2.60 -3.76 -3.28
N ALA A 10 2.88 -4.68 -2.36
CA ALA A 10 4.19 -4.84 -1.71
C ALA A 10 4.95 -6.06 -2.28
N THR A 11 4.69 -6.41 -3.53
CA THR A 11 5.25 -7.59 -4.17
C THR A 11 6.74 -7.42 -4.55
N PRO A 12 7.58 -8.43 -4.32
CA PRO A 12 8.97 -8.45 -4.78
C PRO A 12 9.13 -8.19 -6.28
N LEU A 13 8.10 -8.47 -7.09
CA LEU A 13 8.10 -8.27 -8.54
C LEU A 13 8.28 -6.80 -8.97
N LEU A 14 8.12 -5.86 -8.05
CA LEU A 14 8.42 -4.44 -8.30
C LEU A 14 9.92 -4.14 -8.21
N HIS A 15 10.73 -5.00 -7.57
CA HIS A 15 12.15 -4.76 -7.37
C HIS A 15 12.99 -5.24 -8.57
N PRO A 16 13.81 -4.37 -9.22
CA PRO A 16 14.60 -4.74 -10.40
C PRO A 16 15.57 -5.91 -10.18
N ALA A 17 16.14 -6.04 -8.97
CA ALA A 17 17.05 -7.14 -8.68
C ALA A 17 16.36 -8.52 -8.67
N VAL A 18 15.04 -8.57 -8.44
CA VAL A 18 14.24 -9.81 -8.45
C VAL A 18 13.89 -10.22 -9.88
N THR A 19 13.48 -9.27 -10.70
CA THR A 19 12.98 -9.55 -12.06
C THR A 19 14.05 -9.40 -13.13
N GLY A 20 15.19 -8.82 -12.81
CA GLY A 20 16.25 -8.55 -13.77
C GLY A 20 15.74 -7.71 -14.96
N ARG A 21 16.10 -8.14 -16.19
CA ARG A 21 15.64 -7.51 -17.43
C ARG A 21 14.30 -8.04 -17.95
N ALA A 22 13.73 -9.05 -17.29
CA ALA A 22 12.47 -9.63 -17.72
C ALA A 22 11.32 -8.63 -17.53
N ALA A 23 10.47 -8.52 -18.54
CA ALA A 23 9.25 -7.71 -18.47
C ALA A 23 8.15 -8.47 -17.68
N VAL A 24 8.45 -8.81 -16.43
CA VAL A 24 7.48 -9.44 -15.54
C VAL A 24 6.54 -8.37 -15.01
N VAL A 25 5.23 -8.59 -15.10
CA VAL A 25 4.15 -7.69 -14.68
C VAL A 25 4.31 -6.23 -15.16
N PRO A 26 4.52 -5.99 -16.48
CA PRO A 26 4.79 -4.65 -16.99
C PRO A 26 3.62 -3.68 -16.73
N GLU A 27 2.38 -4.15 -16.84
CA GLU A 27 1.18 -3.35 -16.60
C GLU A 27 1.05 -2.94 -15.12
N LEU A 28 1.34 -3.86 -14.20
CA LEU A 28 1.38 -3.55 -12.77
C LEU A 28 2.42 -2.48 -12.45
N ARG A 29 3.63 -2.60 -13.01
CA ARG A 29 4.70 -1.61 -12.81
C ARG A 29 4.33 -0.24 -13.37
N ALA A 30 3.75 -0.21 -14.57
CA ALA A 30 3.27 1.02 -15.18
C ALA A 30 2.15 1.68 -14.35
N ALA A 31 1.23 0.87 -13.82
CA ALA A 31 0.16 1.35 -12.94
C ALA A 31 0.73 1.94 -11.63
N CYS A 32 1.68 1.26 -10.98
CA CYS A 32 2.34 1.79 -9.77
C CYS A 32 3.07 3.12 -10.05
N ALA A 33 3.84 3.18 -11.14
CA ALA A 33 4.54 4.40 -11.52
C ALA A 33 3.57 5.56 -11.79
N ARG A 34 2.48 5.30 -12.53
CA ARG A 34 1.44 6.28 -12.81
C ARG A 34 0.75 6.78 -11.53
N ALA A 35 0.39 5.85 -10.63
CA ALA A 35 -0.24 6.20 -9.36
C ALA A 35 0.65 7.11 -8.51
N VAL A 36 1.94 6.78 -8.38
CA VAL A 36 2.89 7.60 -7.61
C VAL A 36 3.11 8.96 -8.28
N THR A 37 3.21 9.03 -9.62
CA THR A 37 3.28 10.30 -10.33
C THR A 37 2.05 11.17 -10.05
N GLN A 38 0.84 10.61 -10.11
CA GLN A 38 -0.40 11.32 -9.77
C GLN A 38 -0.39 11.80 -8.30
N LEU A 39 0.09 10.97 -7.36
CA LEU A 39 0.21 11.37 -5.96
C LEU A 39 1.07 12.63 -5.78
N LEU A 40 2.16 12.71 -6.53
CA LEU A 40 3.13 13.81 -6.45
C LEU A 40 2.63 15.10 -7.10
N THR A 41 1.65 15.05 -8.03
CA THR A 41 1.03 16.28 -8.59
C THR A 41 0.29 17.10 -7.53
N GLY A 42 -0.09 16.49 -6.40
CA GLY A 42 -0.63 17.19 -5.24
C GLY A 42 0.40 17.99 -4.44
N GLU A 43 1.67 18.03 -4.87
CA GLU A 43 2.77 18.75 -4.22
C GLU A 43 2.81 18.54 -2.68
N PRO A 44 2.88 17.30 -2.19
CA PRO A 44 2.91 17.06 -0.75
C PRO A 44 4.27 17.50 -0.16
N ASP A 45 4.22 18.18 1.00
CA ASP A 45 5.44 18.46 1.78
C ASP A 45 6.08 17.19 2.31
N THR A 46 5.25 16.16 2.56
CA THR A 46 5.69 14.87 3.09
C THR A 46 4.89 13.74 2.46
N VAL A 47 5.58 12.69 2.02
CA VAL A 47 4.94 11.40 1.69
C VAL A 47 5.18 10.42 2.83
N VAL A 48 4.09 9.84 3.36
CA VAL A 48 4.15 8.79 4.36
C VAL A 48 3.96 7.45 3.67
N VAL A 49 4.99 6.62 3.65
CA VAL A 49 4.90 5.23 3.22
C VAL A 49 4.40 4.39 4.39
N ILE A 50 3.31 3.68 4.19
CA ILE A 50 2.69 2.80 5.19
C ILE A 50 2.72 1.38 4.64
N GLY A 51 3.17 0.41 5.44
CA GLY A 51 3.21 -0.97 4.98
C GLY A 51 3.29 -2.00 6.10
N PRO A 52 2.89 -3.26 5.84
CA PRO A 52 2.94 -4.33 6.81
C PRO A 52 4.38 -4.69 7.20
N ALA A 53 4.55 -5.07 8.46
CA ALA A 53 5.80 -5.57 9.01
C ALA A 53 5.54 -6.47 10.24
N ALA A 54 6.60 -7.05 10.81
CA ALA A 54 6.47 -7.86 12.03
C ALA A 54 5.99 -7.05 13.25
N ALA A 55 6.28 -5.75 13.29
CA ALA A 55 5.86 -4.86 14.38
C ALA A 55 5.56 -3.45 13.89
N THR A 56 4.64 -2.77 14.59
CA THR A 56 4.30 -1.37 14.34
C THR A 56 5.41 -0.46 14.83
N GLY A 57 5.83 0.50 13.98
CA GLY A 57 6.88 1.46 14.35
C GLY A 57 7.31 2.35 13.19
N GLN A 58 8.06 3.40 13.52
CA GLN A 58 8.66 4.27 12.51
C GLN A 58 10.07 3.74 12.16
N TRP A 59 10.42 3.89 10.89
CA TRP A 59 11.71 3.48 10.35
C TRP A 59 12.48 4.66 9.79
N ASN A 60 13.80 4.49 9.69
CA ASN A 60 14.68 5.52 9.14
C ASN A 60 14.28 5.81 7.68
N PRO A 61 13.89 7.06 7.33
CA PRO A 61 13.47 7.41 5.97
C PRO A 61 14.59 7.28 4.93
N PHE A 62 15.84 7.20 5.35
CA PHE A 62 17.01 6.97 4.49
C PHE A 62 17.45 5.50 4.45
N GLY A 63 16.73 4.61 5.12
CA GLY A 63 16.94 3.17 5.06
C GLY A 63 16.73 2.65 3.64
N ARG A 64 17.36 1.52 3.33
CA ARG A 64 17.25 0.85 2.04
C ARG A 64 16.70 -0.55 2.20
N LEU A 65 16.04 -1.03 1.16
CA LEU A 65 15.66 -2.42 1.05
C LEU A 65 16.89 -3.24 0.66
N ASP A 66 17.13 -4.31 1.40
CA ASP A 66 18.11 -5.32 1.01
C ASP A 66 17.38 -6.36 0.14
N PRO A 67 17.69 -6.48 -1.16
CA PRO A 67 17.00 -7.42 -2.02
C PRO A 67 17.22 -8.88 -1.66
N SER A 68 18.26 -9.21 -0.88
CA SER A 68 18.51 -10.58 -0.41
C SER A 68 17.37 -11.16 0.46
N VAL A 69 16.51 -10.29 1.02
CA VAL A 69 15.29 -10.71 1.75
C VAL A 69 14.27 -11.42 0.86
N PHE A 70 14.34 -11.24 -0.46
CA PHE A 70 13.41 -11.84 -1.40
C PHE A 70 13.87 -13.18 -1.97
N ALA A 71 15.18 -13.37 -2.13
CA ALA A 71 15.71 -14.63 -2.62
C ALA A 71 17.17 -14.85 -2.21
N PRO A 72 17.55 -16.09 -1.83
CA PRO A 72 18.94 -16.46 -1.64
C PRO A 72 19.73 -16.19 -2.94
N GLY A 73 20.92 -15.63 -2.81
CA GLY A 73 21.81 -15.34 -3.95
C GLY A 73 21.65 -13.93 -4.55
N LEU A 74 20.65 -13.16 -4.16
CA LEU A 74 20.66 -11.74 -4.44
C LEU A 74 21.71 -11.03 -3.56
N PRO A 75 22.41 -10.00 -4.08
CA PRO A 75 23.48 -9.34 -3.35
C PRO A 75 22.92 -8.64 -2.10
N ALA A 76 23.44 -9.01 -0.94
CA ALA A 76 23.16 -8.31 0.30
C ALA A 76 23.84 -6.94 0.31
N THR A 77 23.11 -5.91 0.75
CA THR A 77 23.65 -4.55 0.82
C THR A 77 24.45 -4.29 2.10
N GLY A 78 24.45 -5.24 3.06
CA GLY A 78 25.17 -5.12 4.35
C GLY A 78 24.57 -4.07 5.31
N HIS A 79 23.51 -3.40 4.94
CA HIS A 79 22.82 -2.43 5.78
C HIS A 79 21.60 -3.08 6.48
N ARG A 80 21.16 -2.47 7.60
CA ARG A 80 19.92 -2.87 8.24
C ARG A 80 18.76 -2.63 7.26
N SER A 81 18.21 -3.73 6.70
CA SER A 81 17.16 -3.68 5.70
C SER A 81 15.88 -3.07 6.25
N LEU A 82 15.22 -2.25 5.43
CA LEU A 82 13.84 -1.87 5.68
C LEU A 82 12.93 -3.11 5.59
N PRO A 83 11.79 -3.13 6.31
CA PRO A 83 10.72 -4.07 6.01
C PRO A 83 10.39 -4.02 4.52
N PRO A 84 10.15 -5.19 3.86
CA PRO A 84 9.96 -5.25 2.40
C PRO A 84 8.97 -4.23 1.84
N ALA A 85 7.80 -4.11 2.46
CA ALA A 85 6.77 -3.17 2.01
C ALA A 85 7.24 -1.71 2.05
N LEU A 86 7.90 -1.30 3.13
CA LEU A 86 8.43 0.06 3.26
C LEU A 86 9.55 0.33 2.26
N GLY A 87 10.43 -0.67 2.07
CA GLY A 87 11.53 -0.55 1.12
C GLY A 87 11.06 -0.47 -0.33
N LEU A 88 10.03 -1.23 -0.71
CA LEU A 88 9.40 -1.13 -2.03
C LEU A 88 8.70 0.23 -2.22
N GLY A 89 8.00 0.73 -1.20
CA GLY A 89 7.41 2.07 -1.27
C GLY A 89 8.47 3.17 -1.42
N ALA A 90 9.57 3.06 -0.68
CA ALA A 90 10.70 3.98 -0.84
C ALA A 90 11.32 3.91 -2.25
N LEU A 91 11.45 2.70 -2.80
CA LEU A 91 11.92 2.48 -4.18
C LEU A 91 11.00 3.14 -5.22
N LEU A 92 9.67 3.01 -5.06
CA LEU A 92 8.71 3.66 -5.96
C LEU A 92 8.84 5.20 -5.93
N LEU A 93 9.05 5.79 -4.75
CA LEU A 93 9.31 7.23 -4.62
C LEU A 93 10.62 7.65 -5.27
N ASP A 94 11.70 6.85 -5.11
CA ASP A 94 12.98 7.09 -5.74
C ASP A 94 12.87 7.01 -7.28
N GLN A 95 12.15 6.03 -7.81
CA GLN A 95 11.90 5.87 -9.24
C GLN A 95 11.08 7.02 -9.83
N ALA A 96 10.18 7.61 -9.03
CA ALA A 96 9.41 8.80 -9.42
C ALA A 96 10.19 10.12 -9.23
N GLY A 97 11.45 10.07 -8.80
CA GLY A 97 12.29 11.25 -8.59
C GLY A 97 11.87 12.11 -7.38
N TYR A 98 11.15 11.54 -6.42
CA TYR A 98 10.70 12.30 -5.25
C TYR A 98 11.86 12.61 -4.30
N ALA A 99 12.25 13.88 -4.22
CA ALA A 99 13.30 14.38 -3.34
C ALA A 99 12.77 15.03 -2.04
N GLY A 100 11.44 15.07 -1.86
CA GLY A 100 10.81 15.68 -0.70
C GLY A 100 10.95 14.85 0.58
N ARG A 101 10.36 15.35 1.65
CA ARG A 101 10.38 14.68 2.97
C ARG A 101 9.56 13.40 2.92
N ARG A 102 10.12 12.30 3.43
CA ARG A 102 9.42 11.01 3.57
C ARG A 102 9.41 10.54 5.01
N ARG A 103 8.37 9.80 5.36
CA ARG A 103 8.24 9.05 6.62
C ARG A 103 7.91 7.61 6.29
N LEU A 104 8.52 6.67 7.01
CA LEU A 104 8.29 5.24 6.83
C LEU A 104 7.60 4.69 8.07
N GLN A 105 6.35 4.23 7.93
CA GLN A 105 5.52 3.73 9.01
C GLN A 105 5.20 2.26 8.78
N ALA A 106 5.78 1.38 9.57
CA ALA A 106 5.41 -0.03 9.63
C ALA A 106 4.13 -0.23 10.45
N VAL A 107 3.33 -1.21 10.07
CA VAL A 107 2.15 -1.67 10.81
C VAL A 107 2.25 -3.17 11.00
N GLY A 108 2.13 -3.64 12.23
CA GLY A 108 2.18 -5.06 12.56
C GLY A 108 1.10 -5.87 11.82
N HIS A 109 1.44 -7.08 11.37
CA HIS A 109 0.46 -7.94 10.67
C HIS A 109 -0.77 -8.21 11.53
N ASP A 110 -0.60 -8.35 12.86
CA ASP A 110 -1.65 -8.65 13.81
C ASP A 110 -2.18 -7.40 14.55
N GLU A 111 -1.82 -6.20 14.06
CA GLU A 111 -2.28 -4.97 14.70
C GLU A 111 -3.81 -4.90 14.72
N PRO A 112 -4.44 -4.66 15.88
CA PRO A 112 -5.90 -4.56 15.98
C PRO A 112 -6.44 -3.40 15.14
N VAL A 113 -7.63 -3.57 14.57
CA VAL A 113 -8.32 -2.55 13.75
C VAL A 113 -8.34 -1.18 14.44
N SER A 114 -8.70 -1.15 15.74
CA SER A 114 -8.76 0.10 16.51
C SER A 114 -7.41 0.81 16.60
N ALA A 115 -6.32 0.07 16.67
CA ALA A 115 -4.96 0.64 16.70
C ALA A 115 -4.56 1.16 15.31
N CYS A 116 -4.89 0.42 14.23
CA CYS A 116 -4.68 0.88 12.85
C CYS A 116 -5.42 2.19 12.59
N VAL A 117 -6.70 2.28 12.93
CA VAL A 117 -7.53 3.48 12.75
C VAL A 117 -6.97 4.66 13.55
N ARG A 118 -6.60 4.46 14.82
CA ARG A 118 -5.95 5.51 15.63
C ARG A 118 -4.63 5.98 15.03
N LEU A 119 -3.82 5.06 14.50
CA LEU A 119 -2.57 5.40 13.82
C LEU A 119 -2.85 6.28 12.60
N GLY A 120 -3.84 5.90 11.78
CA GLY A 120 -4.26 6.67 10.61
C GLY A 120 -4.64 8.11 10.97
N ARG A 121 -5.49 8.30 11.97
CA ARG A 121 -5.86 9.65 12.46
C ARG A 121 -4.64 10.48 12.82
N ARG A 122 -3.71 9.93 13.61
CA ARG A 122 -2.47 10.64 13.98
C ARG A 122 -1.61 11.00 12.77
N LEU A 123 -1.62 10.19 11.70
CA LEU A 123 -0.85 10.47 10.49
C LEU A 123 -1.47 11.59 9.65
N SER A 124 -2.79 11.80 9.71
CA SER A 124 -3.48 12.88 9.00
C SER A 124 -3.44 14.23 9.74
N GLU A 125 -3.21 14.23 11.05
CA GLU A 125 -3.24 15.42 11.93
C GLU A 125 -1.93 16.22 11.93
N THR A 126 -1.01 15.98 11.00
CA THR A 126 0.36 16.55 11.04
C THR A 126 0.48 18.04 10.73
N GLY A 127 -0.60 18.74 10.38
CA GLY A 127 -0.59 20.17 10.05
C GLY A 127 0.08 20.54 8.71
N THR A 128 0.82 19.60 8.09
CA THR A 128 1.49 19.78 6.79
C THR A 128 0.67 19.17 5.66
N ARG A 129 0.97 19.52 4.41
CA ARG A 129 0.43 18.85 3.22
C ARG A 129 1.06 17.46 3.12
N SER A 130 0.30 16.43 3.37
CA SER A 130 0.80 15.07 3.40
C SER A 130 0.09 14.18 2.38
N ALA A 131 0.82 13.26 1.77
CA ALA A 131 0.27 12.20 0.93
C ALA A 131 0.62 10.83 1.53
N LEU A 132 -0.21 9.83 1.25
CA LEU A 132 0.00 8.46 1.73
C LEU A 132 0.34 7.52 0.57
N LEU A 133 1.41 6.74 0.72
CA LEU A 133 1.72 5.60 -0.14
C LEU A 133 1.52 4.33 0.70
N VAL A 134 0.40 3.65 0.47
CA VAL A 134 -0.06 2.51 1.26
C VAL A 134 0.28 1.23 0.53
N MET A 135 1.23 0.49 1.09
CA MET A 135 1.77 -0.73 0.52
C MET A 135 1.08 -1.96 1.12
N GLY A 136 0.70 -2.93 0.28
CA GLY A 136 0.13 -4.18 0.76
C GLY A 136 -0.52 -4.99 -0.34
N ASP A 137 -0.44 -6.32 -0.21
CA ASP A 137 -1.02 -7.26 -1.16
C ASP A 137 -2.39 -7.75 -0.67
N GLY A 138 -3.25 -8.11 -1.61
CA GLY A 138 -4.47 -8.86 -1.38
C GLY A 138 -4.19 -10.29 -0.98
N SER A 139 -5.18 -11.18 -1.18
CA SER A 139 -5.01 -12.59 -0.85
C SER A 139 -3.89 -13.23 -1.69
N ALA A 140 -3.15 -14.17 -1.09
CA ALA A 140 -2.15 -14.96 -1.80
C ALA A 140 -2.65 -16.38 -2.08
N ARG A 141 -3.98 -16.54 -2.30
CA ARG A 141 -4.66 -17.82 -2.43
C ARG A 141 -5.70 -17.88 -3.55
N ARG A 142 -5.46 -17.11 -4.65
CA ARG A 142 -6.42 -17.00 -5.77
C ARG A 142 -6.43 -18.18 -6.73
N THR A 143 -5.38 -19.01 -6.74
CA THR A 143 -5.23 -20.15 -7.68
C THR A 143 -4.55 -21.35 -7.02
N LEU A 144 -4.63 -22.50 -7.66
CA LEU A 144 -3.91 -23.71 -7.23
C LEU A 144 -2.38 -23.56 -7.19
N LYS A 145 -1.83 -22.59 -7.94
CA LYS A 145 -0.39 -22.30 -8.02
C LYS A 145 -0.01 -21.06 -7.19
N ALA A 146 -0.96 -20.47 -6.47
CA ALA A 146 -0.69 -19.35 -5.59
C ALA A 146 0.24 -19.76 -4.43
N PRO A 147 1.01 -18.82 -3.85
CA PRO A 147 1.90 -19.12 -2.73
C PRO A 147 1.21 -19.82 -1.54
N GLY A 148 -0.05 -19.46 -1.25
CA GLY A 148 -0.85 -20.06 -0.18
C GLY A 148 -1.79 -21.17 -0.67
N TYR A 149 -1.66 -21.64 -1.94
CA TYR A 149 -2.61 -22.55 -2.57
C TYR A 149 -4.02 -21.92 -2.67
N LEU A 150 -4.97 -22.61 -3.31
CA LEU A 150 -6.33 -22.08 -3.53
C LEU A 150 -7.14 -22.07 -2.24
N ASP A 151 -7.78 -20.94 -1.97
CA ASP A 151 -8.88 -20.80 -1.01
C ASP A 151 -10.04 -20.07 -1.71
N GLU A 152 -11.21 -20.70 -1.74
CA GLU A 152 -12.37 -20.17 -2.47
C GLU A 152 -12.84 -18.80 -1.95
N ARG A 153 -12.54 -18.47 -0.68
CA ARG A 153 -12.86 -17.18 -0.06
C ARG A 153 -11.99 -16.02 -0.59
N ALA A 154 -10.83 -16.34 -1.17
CA ALA A 154 -9.81 -15.36 -1.57
C ALA A 154 -10.36 -14.33 -2.58
N SER A 155 -11.12 -14.81 -3.57
CA SER A 155 -11.68 -13.95 -4.62
C SER A 155 -12.69 -12.95 -4.05
N ALA A 156 -13.56 -13.40 -3.15
CA ALA A 156 -14.57 -12.55 -2.53
C ALA A 156 -13.93 -11.47 -1.62
N PHE A 157 -12.89 -11.85 -0.86
CA PHE A 157 -12.16 -10.91 -0.02
C PHE A 157 -11.51 -9.79 -0.84
N ASP A 158 -10.79 -10.13 -1.91
CA ASP A 158 -10.13 -9.13 -2.77
C ASP A 158 -11.15 -8.23 -3.47
N ALA A 159 -12.28 -8.81 -3.93
CA ALA A 159 -13.37 -8.05 -4.54
C ALA A 159 -14.05 -7.07 -3.55
N GLU A 160 -14.12 -7.40 -2.27
CA GLU A 160 -14.61 -6.50 -1.23
C GLU A 160 -13.70 -5.28 -1.08
N VAL A 161 -12.38 -5.48 -1.04
CA VAL A 161 -11.41 -4.39 -0.99
C VAL A 161 -11.50 -3.51 -2.23
N GLU A 162 -11.53 -4.12 -3.42
CA GLU A 162 -11.67 -3.38 -4.68
C GLU A 162 -12.95 -2.54 -4.71
N ARG A 163 -14.07 -3.13 -4.33
CA ARG A 163 -15.38 -2.45 -4.30
C ARG A 163 -15.37 -1.25 -3.36
N ALA A 164 -14.82 -1.41 -2.14
CA ALA A 164 -14.70 -0.33 -1.17
C ALA A 164 -13.87 0.84 -1.74
N VAL A 165 -12.74 0.53 -2.38
CA VAL A 165 -11.87 1.53 -2.99
C VAL A 165 -12.56 2.23 -4.16
N ARG A 166 -13.17 1.49 -5.09
CA ARG A 166 -13.89 2.07 -6.25
C ARG A 166 -15.07 2.96 -5.85
N ALA A 167 -15.77 2.57 -4.78
CA ALA A 167 -16.89 3.35 -4.26
C ALA A 167 -16.44 4.59 -3.45
N GLY A 168 -15.13 4.74 -3.18
CA GLY A 168 -14.64 5.77 -2.28
C GLY A 168 -15.05 5.55 -0.82
N ASP A 169 -15.59 4.38 -0.48
CA ASP A 169 -15.96 4.00 0.89
C ASP A 169 -14.77 3.37 1.63
N LEU A 170 -13.80 4.20 1.94
CA LEU A 170 -12.63 3.74 2.69
C LEU A 170 -12.99 3.32 4.12
N GLY A 171 -14.14 3.74 4.64
CA GLY A 171 -14.67 3.31 5.93
C GLY A 171 -14.93 1.81 5.97
N ALA A 172 -15.35 1.21 4.85
CA ALA A 172 -15.56 -0.22 4.72
C ALA A 172 -14.30 -1.05 5.00
N LEU A 173 -13.10 -0.53 4.74
CA LEU A 173 -11.84 -1.23 5.00
C LEU A 173 -11.61 -1.53 6.49
N GLN A 174 -12.28 -0.83 7.40
CA GLN A 174 -12.22 -1.12 8.83
C GLN A 174 -12.86 -2.46 9.19
N TRP A 175 -13.82 -2.92 8.36
CA TRP A 175 -14.58 -4.13 8.61
C TRP A 175 -13.95 -5.40 8.02
N LEU A 176 -12.79 -5.27 7.36
CA LEU A 176 -12.03 -6.43 6.89
C LEU A 176 -11.67 -7.32 8.07
N ASP A 177 -12.13 -8.57 8.02
CA ASP A 177 -11.89 -9.54 9.09
C ASP A 177 -10.42 -9.89 9.20
N GLN A 178 -9.85 -9.73 10.40
CA GLN A 178 -8.43 -9.94 10.66
C GLN A 178 -8.03 -11.41 10.48
N ARG A 179 -8.87 -12.34 10.95
CA ARG A 179 -8.59 -13.76 10.87
C ARG A 179 -8.68 -14.24 9.43
N LEU A 180 -9.72 -13.81 8.71
CA LEU A 180 -9.86 -14.14 7.29
C LEU A 180 -8.68 -13.59 6.48
N ALA A 181 -8.27 -12.34 6.70
CA ALA A 181 -7.10 -11.75 6.03
C ALA A 181 -5.82 -12.55 6.33
N HIS A 182 -5.62 -12.99 7.57
CA HIS A 182 -4.50 -13.86 7.95
C HIS A 182 -4.58 -15.22 7.23
N ASP A 183 -5.73 -15.90 7.27
CA ASP A 183 -5.95 -17.18 6.58
C ASP A 183 -5.66 -17.07 5.07
N LEU A 184 -6.04 -15.96 4.47
CA LEU A 184 -5.86 -15.67 3.05
C LEU A 184 -4.47 -15.11 2.70
N MET A 185 -3.59 -14.91 3.69
CA MET A 185 -2.29 -14.28 3.52
C MET A 185 -2.37 -12.88 2.88
N ALA A 186 -3.47 -12.15 3.15
CA ALA A 186 -3.70 -10.80 2.67
C ALA A 186 -2.95 -9.77 3.54
N THR A 187 -1.71 -9.49 3.18
CA THR A 187 -0.79 -8.68 3.99
C THR A 187 -1.20 -7.20 4.04
N GLY A 188 -2.00 -6.73 3.10
CA GLY A 188 -2.40 -5.32 2.99
C GLY A 188 -3.40 -4.86 4.05
N ARG A 189 -4.15 -5.78 4.70
CA ARG A 189 -5.22 -5.44 5.66
C ARG A 189 -4.83 -4.35 6.66
N PRO A 190 -3.74 -4.46 7.45
CA PRO A 190 -3.47 -3.48 8.49
C PRO A 190 -3.14 -2.09 7.91
N ALA A 191 -2.43 -2.02 6.79
CA ALA A 191 -2.11 -0.77 6.12
C ALA A 191 -3.36 -0.09 5.52
N TRP A 192 -4.30 -0.86 4.96
CA TRP A 192 -5.58 -0.36 4.46
C TRP A 192 -6.48 0.16 5.59
N GLN A 193 -6.44 -0.48 6.76
CA GLN A 193 -7.15 0.01 7.95
C GLN A 193 -6.52 1.28 8.53
N VAL A 194 -5.19 1.48 8.37
CA VAL A 194 -4.56 2.76 8.68
C VAL A 194 -5.01 3.84 7.69
N LEU A 195 -5.08 3.53 6.39
CA LEU A 195 -5.62 4.45 5.38
C LEU A 195 -7.04 4.90 5.74
N SER A 196 -7.91 3.96 6.07
CA SER A 196 -9.29 4.27 6.49
C SER A 196 -9.33 5.25 7.66
N GLY A 197 -8.46 5.07 8.66
CA GLY A 197 -8.36 5.99 9.80
C GLY A 197 -7.79 7.37 9.46
N ALA A 198 -6.94 7.44 8.43
CA ALA A 198 -6.32 8.69 7.99
C ALA A 198 -7.24 9.53 7.09
N TRP A 199 -8.23 8.90 6.48
CA TRP A 199 -9.10 9.58 5.53
C TRP A 199 -10.17 10.42 6.25
N PRO A 200 -10.33 11.70 5.92
CA PRO A 200 -11.13 12.64 6.73
C PRO A 200 -12.65 12.49 6.59
N GLY A 201 -13.20 11.34 6.25
CA GLY A 201 -14.65 11.08 6.21
C GLY A 201 -15.43 11.86 5.15
N GLN A 202 -14.75 12.56 4.25
CA GLN A 202 -15.33 13.24 3.10
C GLN A 202 -15.24 12.32 1.89
N GLY A 203 -16.09 12.51 0.91
CA GLY A 203 -16.02 11.78 -0.35
C GLY A 203 -14.62 11.86 -0.96
N ASN A 204 -14.28 10.86 -1.73
CA ASN A 204 -13.04 10.85 -2.48
C ASN A 204 -13.31 10.42 -3.92
N ASP A 205 -12.46 10.92 -4.83
CA ASP A 205 -12.41 10.42 -6.19
C ASP A 205 -11.38 9.30 -6.22
N ALA A 206 -11.80 8.10 -6.57
CA ALA A 206 -10.93 6.92 -6.66
C ALA A 206 -10.74 6.50 -8.11
N GLU A 207 -9.48 6.34 -8.53
CA GLU A 207 -9.12 5.75 -9.82
C GLU A 207 -8.38 4.44 -9.57
N VAL A 208 -8.98 3.30 -9.94
CA VAL A 208 -8.32 2.00 -9.92
C VAL A 208 -7.56 1.82 -11.22
N LEU A 209 -6.24 1.75 -11.12
CA LEU A 209 -5.30 1.70 -12.23
C LEU A 209 -4.92 0.26 -12.61
N TYR A 210 -5.03 -0.66 -11.66
CA TYR A 210 -4.76 -2.09 -11.84
C TYR A 210 -5.48 -2.88 -10.76
N CYS A 211 -6.09 -4.00 -11.16
CA CYS A 211 -6.67 -4.98 -10.24
C CYS A 211 -6.64 -6.36 -10.91
N ASP A 212 -5.72 -7.23 -10.49
CA ASP A 212 -5.56 -8.58 -11.03
C ASP A 212 -4.76 -9.47 -10.07
N ALA A 213 -4.70 -10.77 -10.37
CA ALA A 213 -3.96 -11.76 -9.59
C ALA A 213 -3.11 -12.70 -10.49
N PRO A 214 -2.12 -12.18 -11.22
CA PRO A 214 -1.40 -12.92 -12.29
C PRO A 214 -0.65 -14.15 -11.79
N PHE A 215 -0.26 -14.17 -10.50
CA PHE A 215 0.41 -15.33 -9.85
C PHE A 215 -0.38 -15.86 -8.67
N GLY A 216 -1.69 -15.63 -8.66
CA GLY A 216 -2.57 -16.05 -7.57
C GLY A 216 -2.47 -15.16 -6.33
N VAL A 217 -1.81 -14.01 -6.42
CA VAL A 217 -1.77 -12.96 -5.39
C VAL A 217 -2.54 -11.75 -5.89
N GLY A 218 -3.52 -11.29 -5.12
CA GLY A 218 -4.32 -10.12 -5.46
C GLY A 218 -3.50 -8.84 -5.39
N TYR A 219 -3.39 -8.11 -6.50
CA TYR A 219 -2.73 -6.81 -6.59
C TYR A 219 -3.73 -5.73 -6.96
N LEU A 220 -3.78 -4.68 -6.14
CA LEU A 220 -4.61 -3.50 -6.37
C LEU A 220 -3.72 -2.26 -6.41
N VAL A 221 -3.81 -1.49 -7.50
CA VAL A 221 -3.22 -0.15 -7.60
C VAL A 221 -4.35 0.86 -7.76
N ALA A 222 -4.43 1.81 -6.86
CA ALA A 222 -5.42 2.87 -6.92
C ALA A 222 -4.85 4.21 -6.47
N TYR A 223 -5.29 5.28 -7.10
CA TYR A 223 -5.06 6.65 -6.67
C TYR A 223 -6.34 7.23 -6.08
N LEU A 224 -6.23 7.85 -4.93
CA LEU A 224 -7.33 8.45 -4.18
C LEU A 224 -7.05 9.93 -3.98
N ARG A 225 -8.01 10.77 -4.30
CA ARG A 225 -7.95 12.20 -4.09
C ARG A 225 -9.13 12.63 -3.20
N PRO A 226 -8.91 13.46 -2.15
CA PRO A 226 -10.01 14.04 -1.41
C PRO A 226 -10.91 14.83 -2.38
N SER A 227 -12.22 14.56 -2.36
CA SER A 227 -13.16 15.39 -3.09
C SER A 227 -13.07 16.83 -2.57
N ALA A 228 -13.12 17.81 -3.46
CA ALA A 228 -13.27 19.19 -3.05
C ALA A 228 -14.52 19.29 -2.17
N ALA A 229 -14.38 19.85 -0.97
CA ALA A 229 -15.52 20.09 -0.10
C ALA A 229 -16.56 20.87 -0.90
N SER A 230 -17.74 20.28 -1.11
CA SER A 230 -18.87 21.02 -1.68
C SER A 230 -19.15 22.18 -0.74
N THR A 231 -18.81 23.38 -1.15
CA THR A 231 -19.16 24.60 -0.40
C THR A 231 -20.68 24.60 -0.29
N PRO A 232 -21.26 24.57 0.92
CA PRO A 232 -22.71 24.64 1.03
C PRO A 232 -23.14 25.99 0.42
N HIS A 233 -23.93 25.93 -0.63
CA HIS A 233 -24.63 27.12 -1.13
C HIS A 233 -25.49 27.64 0.01
N ARG A 234 -25.13 28.79 0.53
CA ARG A 234 -26.00 29.58 1.43
C ARG A 234 -27.15 30.18 0.63
#